data_da363b2e99b625b292a6596a1f0815c3
#
_entry.id   da363b2e99b625b292a6596a1f0815c3
#
_cell.length_a   1.000
_cell.length_b   1.000
_cell.length_c   1.000
_cell.angle_alpha   90.00
_cell.angle_beta   90.00
_cell.angle_gamma   90.00
#
_symmetry.space_group_name_H-M   'P 1'
#
loop_
_entity.id
_entity.type
_entity.pdbx_description
1 polymer ?
#
loop_
_entity_poly.entity_id
_entity_poly.type
_entity_poly.pdbx_seq_one_letter_code
_entity_poly.pdbx_strand_id
1 'polypeptide(L)'
;MSIYYSLVSGPDGAVLTVSGDVQASITSDAESYADAVAYLSSARPEDLDADTVRALVDPRSSVESYITRVSDRVSFRGSELLFDGDPVNTSLASTIIRLATEDESGDPAKLIKFLENLMNNPSEHSREQLYDWIAPRDITITQDGHFLAYKGLREDFTSINSGPGIVNNVEYTGSTHLDNTPGNVVEFSRSKVVANSSIGCAVGLHAGTHEYASGFAEGKLVLVKINPRDVVSVPTDCDAQKLRVCRYEVLEEVQEKVDRVLWDYSSIEEDSDPEYDEDESILRVDEDEDDWSPEDDWPEDEDEDDESEEDDPYRHLRDLIS
;
A
#
# COMPACT_ATOMS: atom_id res chain seq x y z
N MET A 1 -3.57 -40.93 22.16
CA MET A 1 -3.75 -39.54 21.75
C MET A 1 -5.22 -39.39 21.48
N SER A 2 -5.84 -38.35 22.04
CA SER A 2 -7.30 -38.20 21.92
C SER A 2 -7.62 -36.70 21.69
N ILE A 3 -8.53 -36.47 20.76
CA ILE A 3 -9.02 -35.14 20.41
C ILE A 3 -10.47 -35.04 20.85
N TYR A 4 -10.79 -34.03 21.62
CA TYR A 4 -12.13 -33.76 22.09
C TYR A 4 -12.60 -32.42 21.52
N TYR A 5 -13.89 -32.24 21.33
CA TYR A 5 -14.46 -31.00 20.88
C TYR A 5 -15.75 -30.64 21.58
N SER A 6 -16.06 -29.37 21.61
CA SER A 6 -17.33 -28.83 22.07
C SER A 6 -17.86 -27.78 21.11
N LEU A 7 -19.17 -27.75 20.94
CA LEU A 7 -19.90 -26.80 20.15
C LEU A 7 -20.76 -25.95 21.07
N VAL A 8 -20.57 -24.65 21.07
CA VAL A 8 -21.38 -23.69 21.82
C VAL A 8 -22.03 -22.74 20.84
N SER A 9 -23.37 -22.70 20.84
CA SER A 9 -24.13 -21.79 19.98
C SER A 9 -24.72 -20.67 20.80
N GLY A 10 -24.59 -19.44 20.32
CA GLY A 10 -25.10 -18.21 20.93
C GLY A 10 -25.77 -17.29 19.92
N PRO A 11 -26.26 -16.13 20.37
CA PRO A 11 -26.91 -15.15 19.48
C PRO A 11 -25.96 -14.61 18.40
N ASP A 12 -24.65 -14.58 18.67
CA ASP A 12 -23.60 -14.05 17.78
C ASP A 12 -22.93 -15.15 16.94
N GLY A 13 -23.49 -16.36 16.87
CA GLY A 13 -22.95 -17.47 16.11
C GLY A 13 -22.59 -18.68 17.00
N ALA A 14 -21.94 -19.66 16.41
CA ALA A 14 -21.45 -20.85 17.10
C ALA A 14 -19.92 -20.86 17.19
N VAL A 15 -19.40 -21.40 18.28
CA VAL A 15 -17.96 -21.58 18.50
C VAL A 15 -17.68 -23.07 18.66
N LEU A 16 -16.76 -23.57 17.83
CA LEU A 16 -16.16 -24.89 17.97
C LEU A 16 -14.86 -24.77 18.74
N THR A 17 -14.77 -25.45 19.88
CA THR A 17 -13.53 -25.54 20.66
C THR A 17 -13.02 -27.00 20.61
N VAL A 18 -11.76 -27.16 20.23
CA VAL A 18 -11.05 -28.45 20.20
C VAL A 18 -10.02 -28.46 21.34
N SER A 19 -9.87 -29.60 21.99
CA SER A 19 -8.96 -29.83 23.10
C SER A 19 -8.33 -31.22 23.06
N GLY A 20 -7.25 -31.41 23.80
CA GLY A 20 -6.46 -32.64 23.81
C GLY A 20 -5.14 -32.42 23.06
N ASP A 21 -4.87 -33.29 22.06
CA ASP A 21 -3.65 -33.20 21.25
C ASP A 21 -3.61 -31.99 20.32
N VAL A 22 -4.76 -31.38 20.07
CA VAL A 22 -4.94 -30.10 19.38
C VAL A 22 -5.74 -29.16 20.29
N GLN A 23 -5.30 -27.91 20.40
CA GLN A 23 -6.00 -26.88 21.17
C GLN A 23 -6.26 -25.68 20.26
N ALA A 24 -7.53 -25.46 19.90
CA ALA A 24 -7.94 -24.34 19.06
C ALA A 24 -9.43 -24.03 19.27
N SER A 25 -9.84 -22.83 18.86
CA SER A 25 -11.25 -22.45 18.76
C SER A 25 -11.47 -21.69 17.46
N ILE A 26 -12.52 -22.05 16.75
CA ILE A 26 -12.96 -21.34 15.54
C ILE A 26 -14.44 -20.99 15.66
N THR A 27 -14.84 -19.89 15.05
CA THR A 27 -16.22 -19.40 15.03
C THR A 27 -16.94 -19.83 13.76
N SER A 28 -18.26 -19.78 13.77
CA SER A 28 -19.11 -20.29 12.65
C SER A 28 -19.00 -19.51 11.36
N ASP A 29 -18.35 -18.37 11.37
CA ASP A 29 -17.99 -17.55 10.20
C ASP A 29 -16.68 -17.97 9.52
N ALA A 30 -15.87 -18.81 10.18
CA ALA A 30 -14.67 -19.36 9.57
C ALA A 30 -15.01 -20.32 8.41
N GLU A 31 -14.34 -20.17 7.27
CA GLU A 31 -14.56 -20.96 6.06
C GLU A 31 -14.48 -22.48 6.33
N SER A 32 -13.53 -22.89 7.17
CA SER A 32 -13.31 -24.30 7.52
C SER A 32 -14.25 -24.82 8.61
N TYR A 33 -15.12 -23.99 9.20
CA TYR A 33 -15.96 -24.39 10.33
C TYR A 33 -16.84 -25.60 10.05
N ALA A 34 -17.54 -25.58 8.92
CA ALA A 34 -18.43 -26.68 8.51
C ALA A 34 -17.67 -27.99 8.31
N ASP A 35 -16.51 -27.92 7.67
CA ASP A 35 -15.65 -29.09 7.40
C ASP A 35 -15.02 -29.60 8.70
N ALA A 36 -14.59 -28.74 9.59
CA ALA A 36 -14.08 -29.10 10.91
C ALA A 36 -15.14 -29.83 11.74
N VAL A 37 -16.36 -29.29 11.81
CA VAL A 37 -17.48 -29.91 12.51
C VAL A 37 -17.81 -31.25 11.91
N ALA A 38 -17.89 -31.38 10.57
CA ALA A 38 -18.17 -32.63 9.85
C ALA A 38 -17.09 -33.66 10.15
N TYR A 39 -15.80 -33.29 10.05
CA TYR A 39 -14.69 -34.20 10.32
C TYR A 39 -14.67 -34.70 11.77
N LEU A 40 -14.75 -33.80 12.74
CA LEU A 40 -14.75 -34.12 14.16
C LEU A 40 -15.95 -35.00 14.56
N SER A 41 -17.08 -34.87 13.85
CA SER A 41 -18.27 -35.68 14.10
C SER A 41 -18.24 -37.05 13.38
N SER A 42 -17.29 -37.26 12.47
CA SER A 42 -17.23 -38.45 11.62
C SER A 42 -16.61 -39.69 12.29
N ALA A 43 -15.81 -39.48 13.35
CA ALA A 43 -15.03 -40.52 13.98
C ALA A 43 -15.00 -40.38 15.51
N ARG A 44 -14.47 -41.39 16.19
CA ARG A 44 -14.29 -41.32 17.66
C ARG A 44 -13.03 -40.49 17.99
N PRO A 45 -12.95 -39.90 19.18
CA PRO A 45 -11.81 -39.02 19.60
C PRO A 45 -10.43 -39.66 19.42
N GLU A 46 -10.34 -41.00 19.56
CA GLU A 46 -9.10 -41.74 19.43
C GLU A 46 -8.72 -42.08 17.97
N ASP A 47 -9.69 -41.99 17.06
CA ASP A 47 -9.52 -42.31 15.63
C ASP A 47 -9.29 -41.07 14.76
N LEU A 48 -9.40 -39.85 15.35
CA LEU A 48 -9.18 -38.58 14.67
C LEU A 48 -7.67 -38.32 14.46
N ASP A 49 -7.33 -37.96 13.22
CA ASP A 49 -5.97 -37.57 12.89
C ASP A 49 -5.69 -36.11 13.34
N ALA A 50 -4.67 -35.95 14.20
CA ALA A 50 -4.35 -34.66 14.81
C ALA A 50 -3.88 -33.63 13.79
N ASP A 51 -3.20 -34.02 12.72
CA ASP A 51 -2.71 -33.10 11.72
C ASP A 51 -3.86 -32.60 10.83
N THR A 52 -4.81 -33.48 10.50
CA THR A 52 -6.03 -33.09 9.80
C THR A 52 -6.89 -32.13 10.64
N VAL A 53 -7.07 -32.45 11.94
CA VAL A 53 -7.82 -31.53 12.84
C VAL A 53 -7.12 -30.18 12.95
N ARG A 54 -5.81 -30.18 13.14
CA ARG A 54 -5.03 -28.93 13.21
C ARG A 54 -5.18 -28.09 11.94
N ALA A 55 -5.12 -28.71 10.76
CA ALA A 55 -5.33 -28.04 9.49
C ALA A 55 -6.73 -27.41 9.35
N LEU A 56 -7.75 -28.00 9.96
CA LEU A 56 -9.13 -27.52 9.89
C LEU A 56 -9.47 -26.43 10.92
N VAL A 57 -8.79 -26.43 12.09
CA VAL A 57 -9.15 -25.53 13.21
C VAL A 57 -8.13 -24.42 13.48
N ASP A 58 -6.98 -24.42 12.79
CA ASP A 58 -5.99 -23.36 12.89
C ASP A 58 -6.27 -22.33 11.77
N PRO A 59 -6.66 -21.10 12.10
CA PRO A 59 -6.87 -20.04 11.12
C PRO A 59 -5.64 -19.83 10.21
N ARG A 60 -4.46 -20.01 10.78
CA ARG A 60 -3.19 -19.92 10.05
C ARG A 60 -3.06 -21.02 9.01
N SER A 61 -3.42 -22.26 9.36
CA SER A 61 -3.40 -23.40 8.44
C SER A 61 -4.36 -23.19 7.26
N SER A 62 -5.50 -22.54 7.47
CA SER A 62 -6.45 -22.15 6.42
C SER A 62 -5.81 -21.12 5.48
N VAL A 63 -5.16 -20.08 6.03
CA VAL A 63 -4.45 -19.06 5.26
C VAL A 63 -3.27 -19.66 4.48
N GLU A 64 -2.48 -20.53 5.10
CA GLU A 64 -1.37 -21.23 4.42
C GLU A 64 -1.86 -22.08 3.25
N SER A 65 -2.95 -22.82 3.44
CA SER A 65 -3.58 -23.63 2.39
C SER A 65 -4.13 -22.76 1.26
N TYR A 66 -4.74 -21.64 1.59
CA TYR A 66 -5.25 -20.70 0.60
C TYR A 66 -4.11 -20.08 -0.22
N ILE A 67 -3.08 -19.56 0.44
CA ILE A 67 -1.91 -18.92 -0.20
C ILE A 67 -1.24 -19.90 -1.18
N THR A 68 -1.00 -21.14 -0.76
CA THR A 68 -0.37 -22.19 -1.60
C THR A 68 -1.24 -22.55 -2.80
N ARG A 69 -2.56 -22.41 -2.70
CA ARG A 69 -3.49 -22.63 -3.81
C ARG A 69 -3.53 -21.48 -4.82
N VAL A 70 -3.29 -20.25 -4.33
CA VAL A 70 -3.33 -19.03 -5.16
C VAL A 70 -2.04 -18.83 -5.95
N SER A 71 -0.90 -19.27 -5.40
CA SER A 71 0.41 -19.07 -6.04
C SER A 71 1.27 -20.33 -5.94
N ASP A 72 1.80 -20.78 -7.08
CA ASP A 72 2.79 -21.88 -7.14
C ASP A 72 4.18 -21.42 -6.65
N ARG A 73 4.41 -20.12 -6.51
CA ARG A 73 5.70 -19.53 -6.10
C ARG A 73 5.83 -19.37 -4.60
N VAL A 74 4.71 -19.37 -3.90
CA VAL A 74 4.65 -19.17 -2.44
C VAL A 74 4.40 -20.50 -1.75
N SER A 75 5.20 -20.81 -0.75
CA SER A 75 5.06 -22.04 0.05
C SER A 75 5.45 -21.77 1.50
N PHE A 76 5.19 -22.76 2.37
CA PHE A 76 5.53 -22.69 3.77
C PHE A 76 6.49 -23.82 4.17
N ARG A 77 7.44 -23.51 5.04
CA ARG A 77 8.27 -24.47 5.76
C ARG A 77 8.09 -24.24 7.25
N GLY A 78 7.17 -24.96 7.87
CA GLY A 78 6.73 -24.67 9.23
C GLY A 78 6.11 -23.27 9.30
N SER A 79 6.70 -22.35 10.06
CA SER A 79 6.23 -20.97 10.17
C SER A 79 6.89 -19.99 9.18
N GLU A 80 7.76 -20.47 8.33
CA GLU A 80 8.55 -19.66 7.42
C GLU A 80 7.86 -19.59 6.05
N LEU A 81 7.58 -18.36 5.58
CA LEU A 81 7.07 -18.11 4.24
C LEU A 81 8.23 -18.15 3.25
N LEU A 82 8.09 -18.92 2.19
CA LEU A 82 9.07 -19.07 1.12
C LEU A 82 8.51 -18.52 -0.19
N PHE A 83 9.37 -17.88 -0.96
CA PHE A 83 9.08 -17.47 -2.33
C PHE A 83 10.12 -18.08 -3.28
N ASP A 84 9.66 -18.88 -4.25
CA ASP A 84 10.52 -19.68 -5.13
C ASP A 84 11.50 -20.61 -4.34
N GLY A 85 11.14 -20.96 -3.11
CA GLY A 85 11.96 -21.79 -2.21
C GLY A 85 12.92 -21.02 -1.31
N ASP A 86 13.07 -19.71 -1.50
CA ASP A 86 13.90 -18.82 -0.66
C ASP A 86 13.06 -18.16 0.45
N PRO A 87 13.60 -18.04 1.67
CA PRO A 87 12.89 -17.40 2.77
C PRO A 87 12.55 -15.93 2.48
N VAL A 88 11.29 -15.55 2.71
CA VAL A 88 10.88 -14.16 2.74
C VAL A 88 11.27 -13.55 4.08
N ASN A 89 11.70 -12.29 4.08
CA ASN A 89 12.01 -11.55 5.30
C ASN A 89 10.90 -11.73 6.35
N THR A 90 11.27 -12.10 7.58
CA THR A 90 10.34 -12.49 8.65
C THR A 90 9.29 -11.42 8.95
N SER A 91 9.69 -10.14 8.94
CA SER A 91 8.76 -9.03 9.20
C SER A 91 7.73 -8.88 8.07
N LEU A 92 8.17 -8.98 6.82
CA LEU A 92 7.30 -8.94 5.64
C LEU A 92 6.34 -10.15 5.64
N ALA A 93 6.87 -11.35 5.86
CA ALA A 93 6.07 -12.58 5.94
C ALA A 93 5.00 -12.50 7.03
N SER A 94 5.37 -12.05 8.23
CA SER A 94 4.45 -11.88 9.36
C SER A 94 3.35 -10.86 9.05
N THR A 95 3.68 -9.76 8.39
CA THR A 95 2.71 -8.75 7.99
C THR A 95 1.75 -9.28 6.93
N ILE A 96 2.24 -10.00 5.92
CA ILE A 96 1.38 -10.60 4.88
C ILE A 96 0.42 -11.62 5.51
N ILE A 97 0.93 -12.51 6.38
CA ILE A 97 0.10 -13.50 7.07
C ILE A 97 -0.94 -12.81 7.95
N ARG A 98 -0.54 -11.78 8.70
CA ARG A 98 -1.45 -11.01 9.55
C ARG A 98 -2.54 -10.34 8.73
N LEU A 99 -2.18 -9.60 7.68
CA LEU A 99 -3.14 -8.93 6.80
C LEU A 99 -4.09 -9.94 6.13
N ALA A 100 -3.57 -11.08 5.69
CA ALA A 100 -4.39 -12.14 5.11
C ALA A 100 -5.35 -12.79 6.13
N THR A 101 -5.02 -12.71 7.43
CA THR A 101 -5.86 -13.26 8.51
C THR A 101 -6.88 -12.22 9.02
N GLU A 102 -6.50 -10.94 9.05
CA GLU A 102 -7.31 -9.84 9.59
C GLU A 102 -8.17 -9.14 8.53
N ASP A 103 -7.98 -9.46 7.25
CA ASP A 103 -8.71 -8.83 6.17
C ASP A 103 -10.16 -9.29 6.13
N GLU A 104 -11.05 -8.48 6.68
CA GLU A 104 -12.50 -8.70 6.70
C GLU A 104 -13.12 -8.82 5.29
N SER A 105 -12.42 -8.37 4.26
CA SER A 105 -12.87 -8.46 2.87
C SER A 105 -12.66 -9.84 2.23
N GLY A 106 -11.90 -10.72 2.89
CA GLY A 106 -11.84 -12.14 2.57
C GLY A 106 -11.07 -12.54 1.30
N ASP A 107 -10.31 -11.62 0.66
CA ASP A 107 -9.50 -11.98 -0.50
C ASP A 107 -8.00 -11.71 -0.30
N PRO A 108 -7.25 -12.64 0.30
CA PRO A 108 -5.80 -12.53 0.43
C PRO A 108 -5.04 -12.67 -0.89
N ALA A 109 -5.70 -12.99 -2.02
CA ALA A 109 -5.03 -13.14 -3.32
C ALA A 109 -4.29 -11.86 -3.75
N LYS A 110 -4.83 -10.68 -3.44
CA LYS A 110 -4.16 -9.39 -3.71
C LYS A 110 -2.82 -9.26 -2.98
N LEU A 111 -2.74 -9.74 -1.73
CA LEU A 111 -1.49 -9.70 -0.95
C LEU A 111 -0.44 -10.65 -1.51
N ILE A 112 -0.88 -11.79 -2.02
CA ILE A 112 0.02 -12.74 -2.69
C ILE A 112 0.53 -12.16 -4.00
N LYS A 113 -0.31 -11.53 -4.80
CA LYS A 113 0.12 -10.82 -6.02
C LYS A 113 1.04 -9.64 -5.68
N PHE A 114 0.77 -8.92 -4.58
CA PHE A 114 1.67 -7.88 -4.10
C PHE A 114 3.05 -8.45 -3.74
N LEU A 115 3.09 -9.57 -3.00
CA LEU A 115 4.34 -10.26 -2.68
C LEU A 115 5.08 -10.69 -3.95
N GLU A 116 4.39 -11.30 -4.92
CA GLU A 116 4.98 -11.69 -6.19
C GLU A 116 5.58 -10.49 -6.95
N ASN A 117 4.84 -9.40 -7.01
CA ASN A 117 5.31 -8.15 -7.62
C ASN A 117 6.53 -7.58 -6.87
N LEU A 118 6.50 -7.58 -5.54
CA LEU A 118 7.60 -7.13 -4.71
C LEU A 118 8.85 -7.99 -4.91
N MET A 119 8.71 -9.30 -4.92
CA MET A 119 9.84 -10.23 -5.12
C MET A 119 10.40 -10.18 -6.54
N ASN A 120 9.62 -9.72 -7.51
CA ASN A 120 10.11 -9.40 -8.86
C ASN A 120 10.92 -8.08 -8.92
N ASN A 121 11.01 -7.32 -7.84
CA ASN A 121 11.91 -6.16 -7.78
C ASN A 121 13.37 -6.66 -7.74
N PRO A 122 14.23 -6.23 -8.69
CA PRO A 122 15.59 -6.75 -8.82
C PRO A 122 16.53 -6.33 -7.68
N SER A 123 16.12 -5.38 -6.83
CA SER A 123 16.92 -4.86 -5.72
C SER A 123 16.35 -5.28 -4.38
N GLU A 124 17.09 -6.09 -3.63
CA GLU A 124 16.72 -6.48 -2.26
C GLU A 124 16.53 -5.26 -1.36
N HIS A 125 17.47 -4.32 -1.42
CA HIS A 125 17.38 -3.06 -0.67
C HIS A 125 16.13 -2.25 -0.99
N SER A 126 15.69 -2.21 -2.27
CA SER A 126 14.43 -1.55 -2.65
C SER A 126 13.21 -2.28 -2.08
N ARG A 127 13.25 -3.61 -2.00
CA ARG A 127 12.18 -4.43 -1.39
C ARG A 127 12.04 -4.14 0.10
N GLU A 128 13.16 -4.12 0.83
CA GLU A 128 13.19 -3.81 2.27
C GLU A 128 12.67 -2.40 2.55
N GLN A 129 13.19 -1.40 1.83
CA GLN A 129 12.75 -0.01 1.98
C GLN A 129 11.27 0.18 1.68
N LEU A 130 10.74 -0.46 0.63
CA LEU A 130 9.32 -0.38 0.33
C LEU A 130 8.47 -1.04 1.42
N TYR A 131 8.92 -2.17 1.94
CA TYR A 131 8.25 -2.83 3.06
C TYR A 131 8.16 -1.91 4.28
N ASP A 132 9.29 -1.32 4.69
CA ASP A 132 9.34 -0.38 5.82
C ASP A 132 8.49 0.87 5.58
N TRP A 133 8.33 1.26 4.32
CA TRP A 133 7.47 2.37 3.94
C TRP A 133 5.98 2.01 4.07
N ILE A 134 5.58 0.80 3.69
CA ILE A 134 4.17 0.34 3.72
C ILE A 134 3.73 -0.03 5.14
N ALA A 135 4.56 -0.73 5.90
CA ALA A 135 4.20 -1.36 7.17
C ALA A 135 3.51 -0.44 8.21
N PRO A 136 3.93 0.84 8.39
CA PRO A 136 3.30 1.76 9.33
C PRO A 136 2.13 2.57 8.75
N ARG A 137 1.71 2.32 7.49
CA ARG A 137 0.77 3.16 6.75
C ARG A 137 -0.42 2.35 6.26
N ASP A 138 -1.58 2.98 6.22
CA ASP A 138 -2.76 2.46 5.53
C ASP A 138 -2.56 2.66 4.03
N ILE A 139 -2.03 1.66 3.36
CA ILE A 139 -1.79 1.66 1.91
C ILE A 139 -2.79 0.73 1.25
N THR A 140 -3.50 1.24 0.28
CA THR A 140 -4.41 0.43 -0.53
C THR A 140 -3.62 -0.44 -1.50
N ILE A 141 -3.84 -1.77 -1.43
CA ILE A 141 -3.32 -2.76 -2.36
C ILE A 141 -4.44 -3.16 -3.30
N THR A 142 -4.19 -3.07 -4.60
CA THR A 142 -5.16 -3.39 -5.65
C THR A 142 -5.20 -4.89 -5.95
N GLN A 143 -6.24 -5.37 -6.66
CA GLN A 143 -6.43 -6.79 -6.99
C GLN A 143 -5.27 -7.40 -7.81
N ASP A 144 -4.58 -6.59 -8.59
CA ASP A 144 -3.41 -6.99 -9.35
C ASP A 144 -2.09 -6.89 -8.57
N GLY A 145 -2.17 -6.63 -7.24
CA GLY A 145 -1.01 -6.59 -6.34
C GLY A 145 -0.14 -5.34 -6.52
N HIS A 146 -0.70 -4.26 -7.07
CA HIS A 146 -0.07 -2.95 -7.05
C HIS A 146 -0.47 -2.21 -5.77
N PHE A 147 0.11 -1.05 -5.52
CA PHE A 147 -0.32 -0.18 -4.44
C PHE A 147 -0.59 1.24 -4.94
N LEU A 148 -1.41 1.96 -4.19
CA LEU A 148 -1.78 3.33 -4.49
C LEU A 148 -0.91 4.30 -3.70
N ALA A 149 -0.51 5.39 -4.38
CA ALA A 149 0.23 6.51 -3.81
C ALA A 149 -0.25 7.81 -4.48
N TYR A 150 0.29 8.93 -4.03
CA TYR A 150 -0.11 10.25 -4.52
C TYR A 150 1.02 10.97 -5.20
N LYS A 151 0.66 11.89 -6.10
CA LYS A 151 1.63 12.75 -6.79
C LYS A 151 1.08 14.15 -6.97
N GLY A 152 1.86 15.15 -6.51
CA GLY A 152 1.61 16.57 -6.79
C GLY A 152 2.07 16.96 -8.18
N LEU A 153 1.27 17.77 -8.85
CA LEU A 153 1.47 18.22 -10.23
C LEU A 153 1.20 19.73 -10.36
N ARG A 154 1.51 20.26 -11.52
CA ARG A 154 1.12 21.60 -11.95
C ARG A 154 -0.36 21.61 -12.35
N GLU A 155 -0.94 22.81 -12.50
CA GLU A 155 -2.34 23.02 -12.91
C GLU A 155 -2.73 22.31 -14.22
N ASP A 156 -1.78 22.15 -15.13
CA ASP A 156 -1.96 21.55 -16.46
C ASP A 156 -1.69 20.03 -16.47
N PHE A 157 -1.68 19.37 -15.33
CA PHE A 157 -1.33 17.96 -15.13
C PHE A 157 0.10 17.59 -15.56
N THR A 158 0.99 18.55 -15.76
CA THR A 158 2.38 18.23 -16.05
C THR A 158 3.21 18.08 -14.79
N SER A 159 4.33 17.36 -14.90
CA SER A 159 5.29 17.20 -13.79
C SER A 159 5.86 18.56 -13.36
N ILE A 160 6.06 18.76 -12.05
CA ILE A 160 6.63 20.00 -11.49
C ILE A 160 8.05 20.22 -12.00
N ASN A 161 8.88 19.18 -11.92
CA ASN A 161 10.23 19.21 -12.48
C ASN A 161 10.23 18.70 -13.91
N SER A 162 11.00 19.36 -14.78
CA SER A 162 11.24 18.91 -16.15
C SER A 162 12.34 17.86 -16.21
N GLY A 163 12.25 16.97 -17.20
CA GLY A 163 13.25 15.94 -17.44
C GLY A 163 12.85 15.00 -18.56
N PRO A 164 13.74 14.12 -18.98
CA PRO A 164 13.39 13.07 -19.95
C PRO A 164 12.46 12.02 -19.30
N GLY A 165 11.70 11.32 -20.14
CA GLY A 165 10.83 10.23 -19.70
C GLY A 165 10.04 9.63 -20.85
N ILE A 166 9.16 8.70 -20.53
CA ILE A 166 8.27 8.05 -21.48
C ILE A 166 6.85 8.22 -20.96
N VAL A 167 5.93 8.65 -21.81
CA VAL A 167 4.50 8.71 -21.51
C VAL A 167 3.77 7.90 -22.57
N ASN A 168 3.04 6.88 -22.17
CA ASN A 168 2.30 5.98 -23.06
C ASN A 168 3.16 5.45 -24.24
N ASN A 169 4.37 4.99 -23.95
CA ASN A 169 5.37 4.51 -24.92
C ASN A 169 5.93 5.60 -25.86
N VAL A 170 5.65 6.89 -25.64
CA VAL A 170 6.27 7.99 -26.37
C VAL A 170 7.43 8.54 -25.56
N GLU A 171 8.63 8.52 -26.13
CA GLU A 171 9.84 9.02 -25.47
C GLU A 171 9.96 10.53 -25.61
N TYR A 172 10.18 11.21 -24.50
CA TYR A 172 10.47 12.63 -24.39
C TYR A 172 11.93 12.79 -23.95
N THR A 173 12.67 13.56 -24.72
CA THR A 173 14.09 13.86 -24.45
C THR A 173 14.25 15.32 -24.01
N GLY A 174 15.25 15.59 -23.17
CA GLY A 174 15.55 16.94 -22.70
C GLY A 174 14.69 17.36 -21.50
N SER A 175 14.56 18.69 -21.33
CA SER A 175 13.84 19.30 -20.21
C SER A 175 12.34 19.45 -20.54
N THR A 176 11.60 18.35 -20.50
CA THR A 176 10.16 18.31 -20.77
C THR A 176 9.41 18.12 -19.45
N HIS A 177 8.33 18.86 -19.22
CA HIS A 177 7.37 18.56 -18.19
C HIS A 177 6.47 17.42 -18.68
N LEU A 178 6.60 16.25 -18.06
CA LEU A 178 5.88 15.03 -18.49
C LEU A 178 4.39 15.16 -18.18
N ASP A 179 3.57 14.75 -19.13
CA ASP A 179 2.11 14.72 -19.00
C ASP A 179 1.67 13.58 -18.06
N ASN A 180 1.00 13.96 -16.99
CA ASN A 180 0.41 13.08 -15.98
C ASN A 180 -1.12 13.20 -15.94
N THR A 181 -1.76 13.45 -17.08
CA THR A 181 -3.22 13.39 -17.19
C THR A 181 -3.70 11.98 -16.80
N PRO A 182 -4.83 11.84 -16.06
CA PRO A 182 -5.41 10.55 -15.74
C PRO A 182 -5.50 9.61 -16.94
N GLY A 183 -5.13 8.34 -16.75
CA GLY A 183 -4.99 7.33 -17.80
C GLY A 183 -3.59 7.22 -18.39
N ASN A 184 -2.69 8.15 -18.12
CA ASN A 184 -1.32 8.07 -18.63
C ASN A 184 -0.45 7.13 -17.78
N VAL A 185 0.42 6.39 -18.48
CA VAL A 185 1.52 5.62 -17.88
C VAL A 185 2.80 6.41 -18.06
N VAL A 186 3.46 6.76 -16.98
CA VAL A 186 4.71 7.51 -16.97
C VAL A 186 5.86 6.61 -16.55
N GLU A 187 6.91 6.59 -17.38
CA GLU A 187 8.07 5.71 -17.17
C GLU A 187 9.39 6.48 -17.26
N PHE A 188 10.38 5.98 -16.56
CA PHE A 188 11.76 6.44 -16.62
C PHE A 188 12.71 5.25 -16.54
N SER A 189 13.86 5.32 -17.19
CA SER A 189 14.82 4.21 -17.16
C SER A 189 15.24 3.90 -15.73
N ARG A 190 14.94 2.68 -15.25
CA ARG A 190 15.28 2.25 -13.88
C ARG A 190 16.76 2.45 -13.55
N SER A 191 17.65 2.17 -14.51
CA SER A 191 19.10 2.30 -14.32
C SER A 191 19.58 3.75 -14.10
N LYS A 192 18.74 4.73 -14.45
CA LYS A 192 19.02 6.16 -14.27
C LYS A 192 18.36 6.73 -13.01
N VAL A 193 17.48 5.98 -12.36
CA VAL A 193 16.88 6.39 -11.08
C VAL A 193 17.90 6.23 -9.97
N VAL A 194 18.08 7.26 -9.15
CA VAL A 194 19.03 7.23 -8.03
C VAL A 194 18.51 6.34 -6.92
N ALA A 195 19.21 5.23 -6.66
CA ALA A 195 18.85 4.25 -5.63
C ALA A 195 19.29 4.67 -4.21
N ASN A 196 20.23 5.61 -4.06
CA ASN A 196 20.68 6.05 -2.75
C ASN A 196 19.59 6.83 -2.02
N SER A 197 19.07 6.25 -0.93
CA SER A 197 18.00 6.84 -0.12
C SER A 197 18.44 8.02 0.74
N SER A 198 19.75 8.18 1.01
CA SER A 198 20.26 9.33 1.77
C SER A 198 20.29 10.63 0.97
N ILE A 199 20.10 10.56 -0.36
CA ILE A 199 20.01 11.74 -1.23
C ILE A 199 18.55 12.11 -1.39
N GLY A 200 18.12 13.26 -0.88
CA GLY A 200 16.73 13.71 -0.91
C GLY A 200 16.23 14.09 -2.30
N CYS A 201 16.82 15.13 -2.91
CA CYS A 201 16.49 15.58 -4.26
C CYS A 201 17.39 14.85 -5.27
N ALA A 202 16.84 13.90 -6.02
CA ALA A 202 17.60 13.13 -7.00
C ALA A 202 16.73 12.65 -8.15
N VAL A 203 17.38 12.20 -9.22
CA VAL A 203 16.74 11.75 -10.46
C VAL A 203 15.85 10.53 -10.21
N GLY A 204 14.63 10.59 -10.74
CA GLY A 204 13.60 9.55 -10.68
C GLY A 204 12.19 10.12 -10.69
N LEU A 205 11.21 9.28 -10.91
CA LEU A 205 9.82 9.66 -10.75
C LEU A 205 9.48 9.63 -9.24
N HIS A 206 8.89 10.70 -8.74
CA HIS A 206 8.52 10.82 -7.33
C HIS A 206 7.02 10.66 -7.15
N ALA A 207 6.63 9.84 -6.18
CA ALA A 207 5.30 9.70 -5.62
C ALA A 207 5.44 9.54 -4.10
N GLY A 208 4.35 9.48 -3.35
CA GLY A 208 4.44 9.31 -1.91
C GLY A 208 3.09 9.31 -1.21
N THR A 209 3.11 9.62 0.08
CA THR A 209 1.89 9.80 0.88
C THR A 209 1.07 10.99 0.37
N HIS A 210 -0.19 11.04 0.76
CA HIS A 210 -1.06 12.18 0.46
C HIS A 210 -0.46 13.49 1.01
N GLU A 211 0.01 13.48 2.24
CA GLU A 211 0.62 14.65 2.91
C GLU A 211 1.84 15.16 2.13
N TYR A 212 2.77 14.28 1.78
CA TYR A 212 3.92 14.64 0.96
C TYR A 212 3.51 15.22 -0.39
N ALA A 213 2.64 14.53 -1.12
CA ALA A 213 2.28 14.92 -2.48
C ALA A 213 1.47 16.21 -2.54
N SER A 214 0.55 16.45 -1.58
CA SER A 214 -0.21 17.70 -1.48
C SER A 214 0.67 18.89 -1.13
N GLY A 215 1.68 18.70 -0.27
CA GLY A 215 2.66 19.75 0.04
C GLY A 215 3.53 20.17 -1.15
N PHE A 216 3.66 19.30 -2.17
CA PHE A 216 4.41 19.59 -3.40
C PHE A 216 3.53 20.03 -4.57
N ALA A 217 2.21 19.88 -4.48
CA ALA A 217 1.31 20.18 -5.60
C ALA A 217 1.30 21.68 -5.91
N GLU A 218 1.49 22.04 -7.19
CA GLU A 218 1.35 23.39 -7.73
C GLU A 218 -0.01 23.57 -8.43
N GLY A 219 -1.06 22.88 -7.95
CA GLY A 219 -2.42 22.98 -8.45
C GLY A 219 -3.18 21.66 -8.51
N LYS A 220 -2.55 20.57 -8.94
CA LYS A 220 -3.20 19.26 -9.08
C LYS A 220 -2.57 18.21 -8.17
N LEU A 221 -3.43 17.36 -7.61
CA LEU A 221 -3.04 16.15 -6.89
C LEU A 221 -3.69 14.95 -7.59
N VAL A 222 -2.90 13.93 -7.87
CA VAL A 222 -3.41 12.72 -8.54
C VAL A 222 -3.09 11.47 -7.73
N LEU A 223 -3.97 10.48 -7.84
CA LEU A 223 -3.75 9.12 -7.40
C LEU A 223 -2.96 8.37 -8.47
N VAL A 224 -1.93 7.64 -8.05
CA VAL A 224 -1.10 6.83 -8.95
C VAL A 224 -1.04 5.39 -8.48
N LYS A 225 -1.09 4.45 -9.43
CA LYS A 225 -0.94 3.02 -9.21
C LYS A 225 0.50 2.61 -9.52
N ILE A 226 1.15 1.95 -8.56
CA ILE A 226 2.57 1.60 -8.63
C ILE A 226 2.74 0.10 -8.45
N ASN A 227 3.46 -0.55 -9.39
CA ASN A 227 3.90 -1.92 -9.18
C ASN A 227 5.06 -1.94 -8.17
N PRO A 228 5.05 -2.76 -7.12
CA PRO A 228 6.15 -2.90 -6.16
C PRO A 228 7.52 -3.14 -6.81
N ARG A 229 7.57 -3.85 -7.94
CA ARG A 229 8.80 -4.09 -8.70
C ARG A 229 9.46 -2.82 -9.22
N ASP A 230 8.67 -1.74 -9.44
CA ASP A 230 9.11 -0.50 -10.06
C ASP A 230 9.63 0.54 -9.04
N VAL A 231 9.54 0.23 -7.76
CA VAL A 231 10.14 1.04 -6.69
C VAL A 231 11.65 0.88 -6.69
N VAL A 232 12.37 2.00 -6.58
CA VAL A 232 13.84 2.02 -6.61
C VAL A 232 14.41 2.43 -5.26
N SER A 233 13.85 3.43 -4.60
CA SER A 233 14.27 3.82 -3.25
C SER A 233 13.20 4.59 -2.48
N VAL A 234 13.33 4.58 -1.16
CA VAL A 234 12.57 5.42 -0.22
C VAL A 234 13.55 6.43 0.38
N PRO A 235 13.57 7.68 -0.10
CA PRO A 235 14.43 8.71 0.47
C PRO A 235 14.10 8.98 1.93
N THR A 236 15.14 9.22 2.75
CA THR A 236 14.99 9.46 4.19
C THR A 236 14.62 10.88 4.55
N ASP A 237 14.67 11.81 3.58
CA ASP A 237 14.12 13.15 3.75
C ASP A 237 12.58 13.13 3.76
N CYS A 238 11.94 14.22 4.13
CA CYS A 238 10.48 14.35 4.24
C CYS A 238 9.86 13.21 5.08
N ASP A 239 10.48 12.84 6.19
CA ASP A 239 10.02 11.77 7.10
C ASP A 239 9.77 10.43 6.40
N ALA A 240 10.57 10.13 5.38
CA ALA A 240 10.44 8.95 4.53
C ALA A 240 9.04 8.80 3.89
N GLN A 241 8.33 9.91 3.63
CA GLN A 241 7.00 9.88 3.01
C GLN A 241 7.06 9.75 1.48
N LYS A 242 8.24 9.94 0.90
CA LYS A 242 8.49 9.97 -0.54
C LYS A 242 8.98 8.62 -1.06
N LEU A 243 8.59 8.28 -2.29
CA LEU A 243 9.10 7.17 -3.07
C LEU A 243 9.80 7.67 -4.33
N ARG A 244 10.88 7.02 -4.75
CA ARG A 244 11.40 7.08 -6.12
C ARG A 244 11.08 5.79 -6.85
N VAL A 245 10.41 5.95 -7.97
CA VAL A 245 9.97 4.85 -8.80
C VAL A 245 10.44 5.04 -10.24
N CYS A 246 10.44 3.97 -11.02
CA CYS A 246 10.74 4.05 -12.45
C CYS A 246 9.48 4.00 -13.33
N ARG A 247 8.30 3.70 -12.76
CA ARG A 247 7.04 3.63 -13.50
C ARG A 247 5.86 3.78 -12.56
N TYR A 248 4.81 4.45 -13.01
CA TYR A 248 3.47 4.45 -12.42
C TYR A 248 2.40 4.71 -13.50
N GLU A 249 1.16 4.38 -13.18
CA GLU A 249 -0.05 4.72 -13.92
C GLU A 249 -0.81 5.79 -13.15
N VAL A 250 -1.25 6.85 -13.83
CA VAL A 250 -2.06 7.91 -13.23
C VAL A 250 -3.51 7.51 -13.33
N LEU A 251 -4.20 7.41 -12.19
CA LEU A 251 -5.59 6.95 -12.14
C LEU A 251 -6.56 8.12 -12.27
N GLU A 252 -6.57 9.01 -11.29
CA GLU A 252 -7.53 10.11 -11.22
C GLU A 252 -6.96 11.34 -10.50
N GLU A 253 -7.61 12.48 -10.68
CA GLU A 253 -7.40 13.65 -9.84
C GLU A 253 -8.14 13.47 -8.51
N VAL A 254 -7.48 13.81 -7.40
CA VAL A 254 -8.04 13.71 -6.06
C VAL A 254 -7.82 15.02 -5.30
N GLN A 255 -8.76 15.39 -4.43
CA GLN A 255 -8.62 16.55 -3.54
C GLN A 255 -8.34 16.14 -2.10
N GLU A 256 -8.84 14.99 -1.69
CA GLU A 256 -8.70 14.46 -0.35
C GLU A 256 -8.04 13.08 -0.37
N LYS A 257 -7.54 12.65 0.80
CA LYS A 257 -7.01 11.30 0.96
C LYS A 257 -8.12 10.28 0.65
N VAL A 258 -7.82 9.30 -0.19
CA VAL A 258 -8.73 8.19 -0.46
C VAL A 258 -8.71 7.24 0.73
N ASP A 259 -9.76 7.26 1.54
CA ASP A 259 -9.91 6.38 2.72
C ASP A 259 -10.59 5.04 2.37
N ARG A 260 -10.78 4.76 1.08
CA ARG A 260 -11.35 3.48 0.64
C ARG A 260 -10.26 2.48 0.35
N VAL A 261 -10.44 1.28 0.86
CA VAL A 261 -9.78 0.10 0.32
C VAL A 261 -10.45 -0.19 -1.03
N LEU A 262 -9.93 0.43 -2.10
CA LEU A 262 -10.38 0.15 -3.45
C LEU A 262 -9.87 -1.22 -3.86
N TRP A 263 -10.76 -2.21 -3.86
CA TRP A 263 -10.45 -3.60 -4.17
C TRP A 263 -10.17 -3.81 -5.65
N ASP A 264 -10.87 -3.07 -6.50
CA ASP A 264 -10.73 -3.09 -7.94
C ASP A 264 -11.07 -1.71 -8.51
N TYR A 265 -10.07 -1.01 -8.99
CA TYR A 265 -10.29 0.27 -9.66
C TYR A 265 -10.93 0.11 -11.04
N SER A 266 -10.79 -1.09 -11.67
CA SER A 266 -11.40 -1.38 -12.97
C SER A 266 -12.91 -1.70 -12.88
N SER A 267 -13.45 -1.89 -11.67
CA SER A 267 -14.87 -2.14 -11.41
C SER A 267 -15.67 -0.90 -10.97
N ILE A 268 -15.06 0.28 -10.97
CA ILE A 268 -15.82 1.52 -10.87
C ILE A 268 -16.43 1.76 -12.26
N GLU A 269 -17.48 1.02 -12.58
CA GLU A 269 -18.45 1.46 -13.58
C GLU A 269 -19.00 2.82 -13.08
N GLU A 270 -19.08 3.78 -14.00
CA GLU A 270 -19.74 5.08 -13.78
C GLU A 270 -21.13 4.81 -13.17
N ASP A 271 -21.21 4.71 -11.83
CA ASP A 271 -22.49 4.78 -11.16
C ASP A 271 -23.02 6.19 -11.40
N SER A 272 -23.96 6.24 -12.34
CA SER A 272 -24.85 7.36 -12.61
C SER A 272 -25.23 8.05 -11.31
N ASP A 273 -25.10 9.39 -11.32
CA ASP A 273 -25.52 10.34 -10.30
C ASP A 273 -26.64 9.80 -9.38
N PRO A 274 -26.45 9.80 -8.05
CA PRO A 274 -27.58 9.68 -7.17
C PRO A 274 -28.45 10.93 -7.39
N GLU A 275 -29.67 10.72 -7.89
CA GLU A 275 -30.74 11.73 -7.85
C GLU A 275 -30.79 12.28 -6.42
N TYR A 276 -30.37 13.53 -6.25
CA TYR A 276 -30.61 14.29 -5.04
C TYR A 276 -32.12 14.56 -4.98
N ASP A 277 -32.85 13.79 -4.18
CA ASP A 277 -34.14 14.18 -3.69
C ASP A 277 -33.97 15.43 -2.82
N GLU A 278 -34.39 16.56 -3.38
CA GLU A 278 -34.59 17.80 -2.64
C GLU A 278 -35.78 17.61 -1.68
N ASP A 279 -35.51 17.16 -0.46
CA ASP A 279 -36.47 17.32 0.64
C ASP A 279 -35.94 18.33 1.64
N GLU A 280 -36.51 19.53 1.49
CA GLU A 280 -36.41 20.66 2.42
C GLU A 280 -36.85 20.24 3.83
N SER A 281 -35.97 20.30 4.82
CA SER A 281 -36.39 20.70 6.16
C SER A 281 -35.28 21.41 6.93
N ILE A 282 -35.30 22.68 6.83
CA ILE A 282 -35.01 23.75 7.78
C ILE A 282 -34.61 23.25 9.20
N LEU A 283 -33.36 23.51 9.60
CA LEU A 283 -33.07 23.94 10.95
C LEU A 283 -32.10 25.12 10.92
N ARG A 284 -32.66 26.27 11.25
CA ARG A 284 -31.92 27.49 11.59
C ARG A 284 -31.15 27.20 12.89
N VAL A 285 -29.88 27.50 12.88
CA VAL A 285 -29.11 27.72 14.10
C VAL A 285 -28.58 29.14 14.05
N ASP A 286 -28.86 29.86 15.11
CA ASP A 286 -28.65 31.29 15.30
C ASP A 286 -27.16 31.66 15.19
N GLU A 287 -26.94 32.80 14.53
CA GLU A 287 -25.68 33.52 14.47
C GLU A 287 -25.40 34.10 15.89
N ASP A 288 -24.33 33.68 16.51
CA ASP A 288 -23.68 34.47 17.55
C ASP A 288 -22.35 34.97 17.00
N GLU A 289 -22.30 36.28 16.83
CA GLU A 289 -21.15 37.08 16.49
C GLU A 289 -20.12 36.99 17.63
N ASP A 290 -18.94 36.46 17.38
CA ASP A 290 -17.77 36.78 18.20
C ASP A 290 -16.68 37.39 17.32
N ASP A 291 -16.54 38.68 17.54
CA ASP A 291 -15.58 39.64 17.10
C ASP A 291 -14.14 39.23 17.42
N TRP A 292 -13.34 38.80 16.43
CA TRP A 292 -11.91 38.66 16.56
C TRP A 292 -11.16 39.57 15.60
N SER A 293 -10.54 40.57 16.19
CA SER A 293 -9.68 41.55 15.53
C SER A 293 -8.22 41.07 15.49
N PRO A 294 -7.53 41.07 14.34
CA PRO A 294 -6.10 40.79 14.27
C PRO A 294 -5.30 42.07 14.32
N GLU A 295 -4.92 42.48 15.50
CA GLU A 295 -3.79 43.39 15.70
C GLU A 295 -2.99 42.85 16.89
N ASP A 296 -1.79 42.27 16.60
CA ASP A 296 -0.62 42.47 17.44
C ASP A 296 0.60 41.68 16.92
N ASP A 297 1.61 42.48 16.52
CA ASP A 297 3.05 42.33 16.64
C ASP A 297 3.77 41.06 16.13
N TRP A 298 4.34 41.20 14.95
CA TRP A 298 5.58 40.54 14.58
C TRP A 298 6.78 41.45 14.75
N PRO A 299 7.87 41.07 15.41
CA PRO A 299 9.10 41.82 15.43
C PRO A 299 9.82 41.70 14.08
N GLU A 300 10.22 42.83 13.55
CA GLU A 300 11.14 42.96 12.42
C GLU A 300 12.54 42.50 12.88
N ASP A 301 13.02 41.41 12.29
CA ASP A 301 14.43 41.01 12.38
C ASP A 301 15.19 41.59 11.19
N GLU A 302 16.19 42.35 11.56
CA GLU A 302 17.09 43.11 10.69
C GLU A 302 17.99 42.17 9.85
N ASP A 303 18.14 42.52 8.57
CA ASP A 303 19.09 41.98 7.62
C ASP A 303 20.53 42.12 8.15
N GLU A 304 21.27 41.03 8.28
CA GLU A 304 22.72 41.04 8.19
C GLU A 304 23.17 40.13 7.02
N ASP A 305 23.54 40.82 5.92
CA ASP A 305 24.34 40.25 4.84
C ASP A 305 25.66 39.73 5.37
N ASP A 306 25.94 38.45 5.22
CA ASP A 306 27.31 37.94 5.25
C ASP A 306 27.57 37.03 4.03
N GLU A 307 28.15 37.64 2.99
CA GLU A 307 28.71 36.95 1.83
C GLU A 307 29.97 36.21 2.27
N SER A 308 29.91 34.91 2.40
CA SER A 308 31.08 34.04 2.35
C SER A 308 30.98 33.07 1.19
N GLU A 309 31.72 33.40 0.12
CA GLU A 309 32.10 32.46 -0.94
C GLU A 309 32.93 31.31 -0.33
N GLU A 310 32.32 30.13 -0.13
CA GLU A 310 33.09 28.88 0.03
C GLU A 310 32.43 27.72 -0.67
N ASP A 311 33.15 27.22 -1.68
CA ASP A 311 33.19 25.88 -2.28
C ASP A 311 31.86 25.17 -2.55
N ASP A 312 31.31 25.43 -3.74
CA ASP A 312 30.33 24.55 -4.41
C ASP A 312 31.07 23.32 -5.02
N PRO A 313 30.98 22.11 -4.42
CA PRO A 313 31.68 20.93 -4.91
C PRO A 313 31.14 20.38 -6.23
N TYR A 314 30.10 20.99 -6.78
CA TYR A 314 29.42 20.51 -8.01
C TYR A 314 29.58 21.47 -9.21
N ARG A 315 30.42 22.48 -9.10
CA ARG A 315 30.68 23.47 -10.17
C ARG A 315 31.11 22.79 -11.51
N HIS A 316 31.81 21.67 -11.42
CA HIS A 316 32.29 20.91 -12.59
C HIS A 316 31.20 20.11 -13.33
N LEU A 317 30.00 19.94 -12.73
CA LEU A 317 28.89 19.25 -13.38
C LEU A 317 27.96 20.16 -14.19
N ARG A 318 28.04 21.48 -14.00
CA ARG A 318 27.26 22.44 -14.77
C ARG A 318 27.75 22.61 -16.20
N ASP A 319 29.06 22.39 -16.44
CA ASP A 319 29.66 22.51 -17.77
C ASP A 319 29.48 21.28 -18.67
N LEU A 320 28.87 20.20 -18.13
CA LEU A 320 28.59 18.97 -18.88
C LEU A 320 27.13 18.88 -19.40
N ILE A 321 26.31 19.92 -19.15
CA ILE A 321 24.86 19.92 -19.48
C ILE A 321 24.51 21.15 -20.37
N SER A 322 25.49 21.85 -20.91
CA SER A 322 25.25 22.90 -21.92
C SER A 322 25.50 22.41 -23.35
#